data_f2d96e6ef5132f2848de70dd2778455c
#
_entry.id   f2d96e6ef5132f2848de70dd2778455c
#
_cell.length_a   1.000
_cell.length_b   1.000
_cell.length_c   1.000
_cell.angle_alpha   90.00
_cell.angle_beta   90.00
_cell.angle_gamma   90.00
#
_symmetry.space_group_name_H-M   'P 1'
#
loop_
_entity.id
_entity.type
_entity.pdbx_description
1 polymer ?
#
loop_
_entity_poly.entity_id
_entity_poly.type
_entity_poly.pdbx_seq_one_letter_code
_entity_poly.pdbx_strand_id
1 'polypeptide(L)'
;LHTMNTDNVFPFERRAPPSPPADFDAGQAIRTCRSLMQSLGQYDLSETVYEACVLMLLVNLHDLLQTARASGRPLVFGDYIDPKEDASNITELVAKCRNAACHVWTKPAAGQSPGQSAGYRFYRVAGYCPRATQLDDKVLGCDYHDDVAIYYGRYRLYLKRHVLRAIEELAVLFGTAPAPG
;
A
#
# COMPACT_ATOMS: atom_id res chain seq x y z
N LEU A 1 9.05 47.61 -24.20
CA LEU A 1 9.85 46.59 -23.53
C LEU A 1 9.26 46.40 -22.14
N HIS A 2 8.37 45.37 -22.00
CA HIS A 2 7.80 44.95 -20.73
C HIS A 2 8.61 43.72 -20.29
N THR A 3 9.39 43.88 -19.24
CA THR A 3 10.05 42.77 -18.55
C THR A 3 9.02 42.00 -17.70
N MET A 4 8.69 40.77 -18.11
CA MET A 4 7.92 39.85 -17.26
C MET A 4 8.79 39.39 -16.10
N ASN A 5 8.34 39.66 -14.90
CA ASN A 5 8.92 39.17 -13.66
C ASN A 5 8.46 37.72 -13.41
N THR A 6 9.37 36.76 -13.51
CA THR A 6 9.12 35.29 -13.42
C THR A 6 9.43 34.69 -12.04
N ASP A 7 9.42 35.46 -10.97
CA ASP A 7 9.79 34.97 -9.64
C ASP A 7 8.57 34.84 -8.72
N ASN A 8 7.66 33.92 -9.05
CA ASN A 8 6.66 33.48 -8.07
C ASN A 8 6.61 31.95 -8.00
N VAL A 9 7.78 31.37 -7.65
CA VAL A 9 7.85 29.95 -7.25
C VAL A 9 7.42 29.89 -5.80
N PHE A 10 6.16 29.52 -5.56
CA PHE A 10 5.71 29.20 -4.20
C PHE A 10 6.55 28.05 -3.66
N PRO A 11 7.29 28.23 -2.55
CA PRO A 11 7.99 27.12 -1.92
C PRO A 11 6.93 26.15 -1.41
N PHE A 12 6.95 24.94 -1.94
CA PHE A 12 6.14 23.83 -1.43
C PHE A 12 6.71 23.46 -0.05
N GLU A 13 6.24 24.14 0.99
CA GLU A 13 6.54 23.75 2.37
C GLU A 13 6.08 22.32 2.55
N ARG A 14 7.02 21.40 2.73
CA ARG A 14 6.72 20.03 3.14
C ARG A 14 6.11 20.11 4.54
N ARG A 15 4.79 20.16 4.61
CA ARG A 15 4.08 20.01 5.87
C ARG A 15 4.56 18.74 6.54
N ALA A 16 5.03 18.86 7.78
CA ALA A 16 5.33 17.69 8.61
C ALA A 16 4.09 16.76 8.60
N PRO A 17 4.28 15.43 8.51
CA PRO A 17 3.16 14.51 8.57
C PRO A 17 2.38 14.79 9.87
N PRO A 18 1.04 14.73 9.82
CA PRO A 18 0.22 14.93 11.01
C PRO A 18 0.65 13.93 12.08
N SER A 19 0.78 14.38 13.32
CA SER A 19 1.02 13.51 14.46
C SER A 19 -0.12 12.50 14.56
N PRO A 20 0.18 11.23 14.90
CA PRO A 20 -0.88 10.24 15.11
C PRO A 20 -1.86 10.75 16.18
N PRO A 21 -3.15 10.37 16.10
CA PRO A 21 -4.11 10.68 17.15
C PRO A 21 -3.56 10.25 18.52
N ALA A 22 -3.80 11.06 19.55
CA ALA A 22 -3.28 10.81 20.90
C ALA A 22 -3.73 9.46 21.50
N ASP A 23 -4.78 8.87 20.94
CA ASP A 23 -5.42 7.62 21.34
C ASP A 23 -5.16 6.44 20.37
N PHE A 24 -4.19 6.55 19.44
CA PHE A 24 -3.87 5.47 18.51
C PHE A 24 -3.22 4.28 19.24
N ASP A 25 -3.95 3.16 19.31
CA ASP A 25 -3.46 1.89 19.88
C ASP A 25 -2.75 1.04 18.81
N ALA A 26 -1.43 1.17 18.74
CA ALA A 26 -0.59 0.39 17.83
C ALA A 26 -0.71 -1.12 18.07
N GLY A 27 -0.87 -1.55 19.33
CA GLY A 27 -1.03 -2.96 19.68
C GLY A 27 -2.33 -3.53 19.11
N GLN A 28 -3.44 -2.79 19.21
CA GLN A 28 -4.71 -3.20 18.63
C GLN A 28 -4.63 -3.24 17.10
N ALA A 29 -4.03 -2.23 16.47
CA ALA A 29 -3.86 -2.19 15.02
C ALA A 29 -3.02 -3.38 14.50
N ILE A 30 -1.96 -3.77 15.19
CA ILE A 30 -1.14 -4.95 14.87
C ILE A 30 -1.97 -6.23 14.99
N ARG A 31 -2.74 -6.41 16.08
CA ARG A 31 -3.63 -7.58 16.23
C ARG A 31 -4.66 -7.65 15.10
N THR A 32 -5.24 -6.52 14.72
CA THR A 32 -6.19 -6.43 13.60
C THR A 32 -5.52 -6.83 12.28
N CYS A 33 -4.32 -6.33 11.99
CA CYS A 33 -3.57 -6.69 10.79
C CYS A 33 -3.28 -8.21 10.73
N ARG A 34 -2.84 -8.80 11.85
CA ARG A 34 -2.59 -10.26 11.94
C ARG A 34 -3.86 -11.08 11.72
N SER A 35 -4.98 -10.68 12.33
CA SER A 35 -6.27 -11.36 12.14
C SER A 35 -6.75 -11.28 10.68
N LEU A 36 -6.60 -10.14 10.03
CA LEU A 36 -6.93 -9.97 8.61
C LEU A 36 -6.03 -10.84 7.72
N MET A 37 -4.72 -10.87 7.98
CA MET A 37 -3.78 -11.75 7.25
C MET A 37 -4.14 -13.22 7.41
N GLN A 38 -4.51 -13.66 8.62
CA GLN A 38 -4.98 -15.01 8.86
C GLN A 38 -6.26 -15.33 8.08
N SER A 39 -7.23 -14.42 8.08
CA SER A 39 -8.49 -14.58 7.33
C SER A 39 -8.24 -14.71 5.83
N LEU A 40 -7.35 -13.89 5.26
CA LEU A 40 -6.98 -13.94 3.85
C LEU A 40 -6.31 -15.26 3.44
N GLY A 41 -5.64 -15.95 4.38
CA GLY A 41 -4.96 -17.22 4.14
C GLY A 41 -5.80 -18.47 4.43
N GLN A 42 -6.85 -18.38 5.24
CA GLN A 42 -7.60 -19.54 5.73
C GLN A 42 -8.98 -19.73 5.10
N TYR A 43 -9.60 -18.65 4.61
CA TYR A 43 -10.97 -18.71 4.13
C TYR A 43 -11.06 -18.56 2.62
N ASP A 44 -11.96 -19.31 2.01
CA ASP A 44 -12.37 -19.12 0.61
C ASP A 44 -13.33 -17.92 0.55
N LEU A 45 -12.76 -16.73 0.52
CA LEU A 45 -13.50 -15.48 0.49
C LEU A 45 -13.91 -15.13 -0.93
N SER A 46 -15.13 -14.61 -1.10
CA SER A 46 -15.48 -13.97 -2.37
C SER A 46 -14.54 -12.81 -2.69
N GLU A 47 -14.34 -12.48 -3.96
CA GLU A 47 -13.44 -11.38 -4.37
C GLU A 47 -13.74 -10.07 -3.65
N THR A 48 -15.02 -9.71 -3.50
CA THR A 48 -15.44 -8.47 -2.81
C THR A 48 -15.03 -8.47 -1.34
N VAL A 49 -15.20 -9.59 -0.64
CA VAL A 49 -14.82 -9.70 0.78
C VAL A 49 -13.31 -9.72 0.92
N TYR A 50 -12.61 -10.40 0.02
CA TYR A 50 -11.15 -10.42 -0.01
C TYR A 50 -10.58 -9.00 -0.19
N GLU A 51 -11.10 -8.26 -1.18
CA GLU A 51 -10.70 -6.87 -1.42
C GLU A 51 -10.98 -5.97 -0.22
N ALA A 52 -12.15 -6.11 0.42
CA ALA A 52 -12.49 -5.35 1.63
C ALA A 52 -11.52 -5.65 2.80
N CYS A 53 -11.14 -6.91 3.00
CA CYS A 53 -10.13 -7.30 3.99
C CYS A 53 -8.76 -6.69 3.67
N VAL A 54 -8.34 -6.71 2.41
CA VAL A 54 -7.08 -6.10 1.98
C VAL A 54 -7.12 -4.59 2.18
N LEU A 55 -8.22 -3.92 1.83
CA LEU A 55 -8.36 -2.48 2.06
C LEU A 55 -8.24 -2.12 3.56
N MET A 56 -8.93 -2.85 4.43
CA MET A 56 -8.85 -2.64 5.88
C MET A 56 -7.44 -2.89 6.40
N LEU A 57 -6.76 -3.91 5.87
CA LEU A 57 -5.36 -4.21 6.17
C LEU A 57 -4.44 -3.05 5.77
N LEU A 58 -4.61 -2.49 4.56
CA LEU A 58 -3.83 -1.35 4.08
C LEU A 58 -4.06 -0.09 4.93
N VAL A 59 -5.29 0.17 5.39
CA VAL A 59 -5.59 1.32 6.26
C VAL A 59 -4.85 1.19 7.58
N ASN A 60 -5.00 0.06 8.29
CA ASN A 60 -4.32 -0.16 9.57
C ASN A 60 -2.79 -0.16 9.43
N LEU A 61 -2.26 -0.81 8.40
CA LEU A 61 -0.83 -0.87 8.14
C LEU A 61 -0.26 0.52 7.81
N HIS A 62 -0.97 1.31 7.00
CA HIS A 62 -0.58 2.69 6.70
C HIS A 62 -0.47 3.52 7.98
N ASP A 63 -1.45 3.47 8.86
CA ASP A 63 -1.45 4.26 10.10
C ASP A 63 -0.33 3.82 11.05
N LEU A 64 -0.05 2.52 11.14
CA LEU A 64 1.11 1.98 11.87
C LEU A 64 2.44 2.49 11.31
N LEU A 65 2.61 2.48 9.98
CA LEU A 65 3.81 2.96 9.31
C LEU A 65 4.02 4.47 9.50
N GLN A 66 2.93 5.27 9.44
CA GLN A 66 3.01 6.70 9.72
C GLN A 66 3.33 6.98 11.19
N THR A 67 2.80 6.20 12.12
CA THR A 67 3.12 6.30 13.55
C THR A 67 4.58 5.97 13.81
N ALA A 68 5.13 4.92 13.20
CA ALA A 68 6.55 4.57 13.27
C ALA A 68 7.42 5.70 12.70
N ARG A 69 7.03 6.28 11.58
CA ARG A 69 7.72 7.43 10.98
C ARG A 69 7.69 8.66 11.87
N ALA A 70 6.54 8.99 12.46
CA ALA A 70 6.38 10.13 13.37
C ALA A 70 7.20 9.96 14.64
N SER A 71 7.42 8.72 15.12
CA SER A 71 8.29 8.40 16.25
C SER A 71 9.80 8.36 15.92
N GLY A 72 10.19 8.73 14.70
CA GLY A 72 11.58 8.72 14.25
C GLY A 72 12.14 7.32 13.91
N ARG A 73 11.29 6.31 13.79
CA ARG A 73 11.68 4.91 13.51
C ARG A 73 10.95 4.36 12.26
N PRO A 74 11.12 4.99 11.08
CA PRO A 74 10.43 4.56 9.87
C PRO A 74 10.90 3.18 9.41
N LEU A 75 9.99 2.36 8.87
CA LEU A 75 10.37 1.19 8.09
C LEU A 75 10.78 1.63 6.68
N VAL A 76 11.98 1.24 6.26
CA VAL A 76 12.59 1.73 5.02
C VAL A 76 13.01 0.60 4.06
N PHE A 77 12.67 -0.66 4.32
CA PHE A 77 13.01 -1.73 3.38
C PHE A 77 12.26 -1.53 2.05
N GLY A 78 12.95 -1.82 0.95
CA GLY A 78 12.44 -1.67 -0.42
C GLY A 78 12.60 -2.94 -1.25
N ASP A 79 12.97 -4.06 -0.60
CA ASP A 79 13.14 -5.34 -1.27
C ASP A 79 11.84 -5.75 -1.98
N TYR A 80 11.96 -6.28 -3.20
CA TYR A 80 10.84 -6.77 -4.02
C TYR A 80 9.89 -5.70 -4.55
N ILE A 81 10.15 -4.41 -4.33
CA ILE A 81 9.40 -3.30 -4.95
C ILE A 81 9.90 -3.14 -6.39
N ASP A 82 8.98 -3.12 -7.35
CA ASP A 82 9.33 -2.88 -8.75
C ASP A 82 9.79 -1.41 -8.90
N PRO A 83 10.98 -1.15 -9.45
CA PRO A 83 11.46 0.22 -9.68
C PRO A 83 10.52 1.11 -10.49
N LYS A 84 9.63 0.50 -11.29
CA LYS A 84 8.61 1.22 -12.07
C LYS A 84 7.43 1.72 -11.24
N GLU A 85 7.32 1.31 -9.97
CA GLU A 85 6.21 1.69 -9.09
C GLU A 85 6.39 3.04 -8.41
N ASP A 86 7.54 3.69 -8.63
CA ASP A 86 7.84 5.01 -8.06
C ASP A 86 7.66 5.04 -6.53
N ALA A 87 8.00 3.93 -5.88
CA ALA A 87 8.05 3.78 -4.43
C ALA A 87 9.43 3.24 -4.04
N SER A 88 10.10 3.92 -3.12
CA SER A 88 11.45 3.57 -2.71
C SER A 88 11.50 2.61 -1.50
N ASN A 89 10.39 2.51 -0.77
CA ASN A 89 10.28 1.70 0.43
C ASN A 89 8.83 1.28 0.72
N ILE A 90 8.67 0.38 1.71
CA ILE A 90 7.37 -0.18 2.09
C ILE A 90 6.38 0.90 2.55
N THR A 91 6.83 1.94 3.26
CA THR A 91 5.96 3.01 3.73
C THR A 91 5.33 3.77 2.56
N GLU A 92 6.12 4.07 1.53
CA GLU A 92 5.63 4.72 0.31
C GLU A 92 4.73 3.80 -0.51
N LEU A 93 5.11 2.52 -0.67
CA LEU A 93 4.32 1.54 -1.41
C LEU A 93 2.93 1.36 -0.80
N VAL A 94 2.85 1.15 0.52
CA VAL A 94 1.56 1.00 1.23
C VAL A 94 0.72 2.26 1.11
N ALA A 95 1.31 3.46 1.23
CA ALA A 95 0.59 4.71 1.05
C ALA A 95 0.00 4.84 -0.37
N LYS A 96 0.75 4.46 -1.40
CA LYS A 96 0.29 4.46 -2.80
C LYS A 96 -0.82 3.44 -3.05
N CYS A 97 -0.67 2.21 -2.56
CA CYS A 97 -1.71 1.18 -2.67
C CYS A 97 -2.99 1.59 -1.96
N ARG A 98 -2.89 2.10 -0.71
CA ARG A 98 -4.05 2.59 0.06
C ARG A 98 -4.73 3.75 -0.64
N ASN A 99 -3.98 4.72 -1.14
CA ASN A 99 -4.56 5.85 -1.87
C ASN A 99 -5.25 5.38 -3.17
N ALA A 100 -4.63 4.48 -3.92
CA ALA A 100 -5.23 3.89 -5.11
C ALA A 100 -6.54 3.14 -4.77
N ALA A 101 -6.56 2.37 -3.68
CA ALA A 101 -7.74 1.63 -3.23
C ALA A 101 -8.89 2.55 -2.77
N CYS A 102 -8.57 3.69 -2.15
CA CYS A 102 -9.58 4.65 -1.65
C CYS A 102 -10.10 5.61 -2.72
N HIS A 103 -9.38 5.81 -3.83
CA HIS A 103 -9.72 6.79 -4.87
C HIS A 103 -10.30 6.14 -6.14
N VAL A 104 -11.27 5.24 -5.98
CA VAL A 104 -11.96 4.53 -7.08
C VAL A 104 -12.59 5.49 -8.12
N TRP A 105 -12.78 6.78 -7.76
CA TRP A 105 -13.48 7.79 -8.56
C TRP A 105 -12.70 9.08 -8.82
N THR A 106 -11.38 9.06 -8.89
CA THR A 106 -10.67 10.24 -9.36
C THR A 106 -10.95 10.44 -10.85
N LYS A 107 -11.45 11.66 -11.19
CA LYS A 107 -11.66 12.06 -12.58
C LYS A 107 -10.40 11.80 -13.40
N PRO A 108 -10.54 11.33 -14.67
CA PRO A 108 -9.40 11.25 -15.58
C PRO A 108 -8.68 12.60 -15.62
N ALA A 109 -7.36 12.58 -15.63
CA ALA A 109 -6.58 13.80 -15.84
C ALA A 109 -7.05 14.47 -17.13
N ALA A 110 -7.06 15.81 -17.16
CA ALA A 110 -7.49 16.58 -18.31
C ALA A 110 -6.72 16.10 -19.56
N GLY A 111 -7.44 15.56 -20.56
CA GLY A 111 -6.87 15.03 -21.81
C GLY A 111 -7.02 13.52 -21.99
N GLN A 112 -7.51 12.77 -21.02
CA GLN A 112 -7.83 11.34 -21.18
C GLN A 112 -9.28 11.18 -21.69
N SER A 113 -9.46 10.33 -22.70
CA SER A 113 -10.76 10.03 -23.27
C SER A 113 -11.69 9.37 -22.23
N PRO A 114 -13.01 9.67 -22.23
CA PRO A 114 -14.00 8.94 -21.42
C PRO A 114 -13.97 7.46 -21.80
N GLY A 115 -13.54 6.61 -20.87
CA GLY A 115 -13.36 5.18 -21.10
C GLY A 115 -11.94 4.68 -20.84
N GLN A 116 -10.94 5.56 -20.78
CA GLN A 116 -9.57 5.26 -20.34
C GLN A 116 -9.32 5.60 -18.87
N SER A 117 -10.36 5.65 -18.04
CA SER A 117 -10.11 5.56 -16.61
C SER A 117 -9.57 4.15 -16.40
N ALA A 118 -8.25 4.01 -16.28
CA ALA A 118 -7.67 2.89 -15.59
C ALA A 118 -8.26 2.93 -14.18
N GLY A 119 -9.51 2.46 -14.07
CA GLY A 119 -10.15 2.31 -12.78
C GLY A 119 -9.16 1.53 -11.94
N TYR A 120 -8.86 2.00 -10.76
CA TYR A 120 -8.00 1.30 -9.81
C TYR A 120 -8.65 -0.04 -9.49
N ARG A 121 -8.54 -0.98 -10.45
CA ARG A 121 -9.12 -2.31 -10.31
C ARG A 121 -8.24 -3.10 -9.39
N PHE A 122 -8.90 -3.79 -8.48
CA PHE A 122 -8.27 -4.78 -7.65
C PHE A 122 -7.99 -6.05 -8.47
N TYR A 123 -6.76 -6.57 -8.37
CA TYR A 123 -6.38 -7.88 -8.89
C TYR A 123 -5.56 -8.62 -7.86
N ARG A 124 -5.72 -9.95 -7.82
CA ARG A 124 -4.85 -10.82 -7.05
C ARG A 124 -4.31 -11.95 -7.92
N VAL A 125 -3.06 -12.30 -7.70
CA VAL A 125 -2.41 -13.46 -8.34
C VAL A 125 -1.74 -14.28 -7.24
N ALA A 126 -2.24 -15.50 -7.00
CA ALA A 126 -1.72 -16.38 -5.97
C ALA A 126 -0.74 -17.39 -6.56
N GLY A 127 0.39 -17.59 -5.88
CA GLY A 127 1.43 -18.52 -6.31
C GLY A 127 2.18 -18.06 -7.56
N TYR A 128 3.14 -18.88 -8.01
CA TYR A 128 3.99 -18.55 -9.14
C TYR A 128 3.19 -18.51 -10.44
N CYS A 129 2.95 -17.33 -10.92
CA CYS A 129 2.33 -17.05 -12.21
C CYS A 129 2.82 -15.68 -12.72
N PRO A 130 4.03 -15.59 -13.29
CA PRO A 130 4.67 -14.30 -13.61
C PRO A 130 3.96 -13.52 -14.72
N ARG A 131 3.05 -14.17 -15.45
CA ARG A 131 2.26 -13.57 -16.54
C ARG A 131 0.80 -14.04 -16.46
N ALA A 132 0.12 -13.70 -15.37
CA ALA A 132 -1.28 -14.12 -15.16
C ALA A 132 -2.24 -13.39 -16.13
N THR A 133 -2.03 -12.10 -16.33
CA THR A 133 -2.84 -11.27 -17.25
C THR A 133 -2.06 -10.03 -17.65
N GLN A 134 -2.57 -9.32 -18.65
CA GLN A 134 -2.05 -8.02 -19.07
C GLN A 134 -3.14 -6.96 -18.90
N LEU A 135 -2.76 -5.84 -18.30
CA LEU A 135 -3.60 -4.67 -18.14
C LEU A 135 -2.87 -3.47 -18.76
N ASP A 136 -3.41 -2.96 -19.86
CA ASP A 136 -2.77 -1.95 -20.68
C ASP A 136 -1.32 -2.35 -21.07
N ASP A 137 -0.32 -1.60 -20.65
CA ASP A 137 1.11 -1.85 -20.87
C ASP A 137 1.77 -2.67 -19.75
N LYS A 138 1.03 -3.02 -18.69
CA LYS A 138 1.55 -3.73 -17.52
C LYS A 138 1.15 -5.21 -17.52
N VAL A 139 2.14 -6.09 -17.40
CA VAL A 139 1.92 -7.52 -17.12
C VAL A 139 1.73 -7.69 -15.61
N LEU A 140 0.60 -8.31 -15.22
CA LEU A 140 0.30 -8.66 -13.84
C LEU A 140 0.67 -10.12 -13.59
N GLY A 141 1.36 -10.37 -12.48
CA GLY A 141 1.79 -11.72 -12.13
C GLY A 141 2.31 -11.80 -10.71
N CYS A 142 2.61 -13.03 -10.26
CA CYS A 142 3.28 -13.30 -9.00
C CYS A 142 4.56 -14.10 -9.28
N ASP A 143 5.68 -13.62 -8.76
CA ASP A 143 7.00 -14.21 -8.99
C ASP A 143 7.35 -15.31 -7.97
N TYR A 144 6.45 -15.61 -7.01
CA TYR A 144 6.71 -16.48 -5.87
C TYR A 144 5.63 -17.54 -5.69
N HIS A 145 6.05 -18.79 -5.44
CA HIS A 145 5.14 -19.93 -5.21
C HIS A 145 4.35 -19.80 -3.90
N ASP A 146 4.93 -19.14 -2.91
CA ASP A 146 4.43 -19.07 -1.54
C ASP A 146 3.80 -17.72 -1.18
N ASP A 147 3.56 -16.85 -2.16
CA ASP A 147 3.03 -15.51 -1.92
C ASP A 147 1.81 -15.21 -2.78
N VAL A 148 1.16 -14.09 -2.48
CA VAL A 148 0.07 -13.52 -3.26
C VAL A 148 0.44 -12.08 -3.63
N ALA A 149 0.45 -11.81 -4.93
CA ALA A 149 0.59 -10.46 -5.45
C ALA A 149 -0.78 -9.78 -5.50
N ILE A 150 -0.91 -8.65 -4.86
CA ILE A 150 -2.07 -7.76 -4.87
C ILE A 150 -1.76 -6.56 -5.73
N TYR A 151 -2.72 -6.16 -6.55
CA TYR A 151 -2.59 -4.99 -7.41
C TYR A 151 -3.71 -3.99 -7.14
N TYR A 152 -3.31 -2.73 -6.97
CA TYR A 152 -4.19 -1.58 -7.07
C TYR A 152 -3.67 -0.67 -8.19
N GLY A 153 -4.31 -0.75 -9.35
CA GLY A 153 -3.81 -0.12 -10.56
C GLY A 153 -2.42 -0.63 -10.94
N ARG A 154 -1.44 0.28 -10.98
CA ARG A 154 -0.05 -0.06 -11.33
C ARG A 154 0.80 -0.59 -10.16
N TYR A 155 0.33 -0.46 -8.93
CA TYR A 155 1.10 -0.81 -7.74
C TYR A 155 0.92 -2.28 -7.38
N ARG A 156 2.03 -3.00 -7.15
CA ARG A 156 2.07 -4.39 -6.74
C ARG A 156 2.53 -4.52 -5.30
N LEU A 157 1.76 -5.22 -4.49
CA LEU A 157 2.06 -5.50 -3.10
C LEU A 157 2.04 -7.01 -2.86
N TYR A 158 3.09 -7.58 -2.28
CA TYR A 158 3.13 -8.97 -1.87
C TYR A 158 2.64 -9.13 -0.43
N LEU A 159 1.73 -10.08 -0.18
CA LEU A 159 1.18 -10.27 1.17
C LEU A 159 2.21 -10.76 2.18
N LYS A 160 3.08 -11.72 1.82
CA LYS A 160 4.11 -12.18 2.75
C LYS A 160 5.32 -11.25 2.78
N ARG A 161 5.91 -10.99 1.61
CA ARG A 161 7.19 -10.28 1.50
C ARG A 161 7.11 -8.82 1.91
N HIS A 162 5.97 -8.19 1.67
CA HIS A 162 5.77 -6.79 2.04
C HIS A 162 4.93 -6.64 3.30
N VAL A 163 3.68 -7.15 3.29
CA VAL A 163 2.69 -6.85 4.34
C VAL A 163 3.02 -7.58 5.63
N LEU A 164 3.16 -8.91 5.59
CA LEU A 164 3.46 -9.70 6.80
C LEU A 164 4.79 -9.27 7.42
N ARG A 165 5.83 -9.07 6.61
CA ARG A 165 7.12 -8.57 7.08
C ARG A 165 6.97 -7.21 7.78
N ALA A 166 6.24 -6.27 7.19
CA ALA A 166 6.01 -4.96 7.80
C ALA A 166 5.26 -5.07 9.14
N ILE A 167 4.23 -5.93 9.23
CA ILE A 167 3.51 -6.17 10.48
C ILE A 167 4.44 -6.69 11.57
N GLU A 168 5.30 -7.67 11.24
CA GLU A 168 6.19 -8.27 12.24
C GLU A 168 7.31 -7.29 12.66
N GLU A 169 7.88 -6.52 11.74
CA GLU A 169 8.85 -5.48 12.09
C GLU A 169 8.21 -4.37 12.96
N LEU A 170 6.97 -3.97 12.67
CA LEU A 170 6.20 -3.02 13.49
C LEU A 170 5.85 -3.60 14.86
N ALA A 171 5.53 -4.90 14.93
CA ALA A 171 5.26 -5.56 16.20
C ALA A 171 6.48 -5.54 17.13
N VAL A 172 7.67 -5.79 16.60
CA VAL A 172 8.92 -5.64 17.34
C VAL A 172 9.14 -4.18 17.75
N LEU A 173 8.92 -3.25 16.83
CA LEU A 173 9.11 -1.81 17.05
C LEU A 173 8.24 -1.27 18.19
N PHE A 174 6.97 -1.71 18.27
CA PHE A 174 6.00 -1.29 19.27
C PHE A 174 5.95 -2.21 20.50
N GLY A 175 6.83 -3.22 20.60
CA GLY A 175 6.94 -4.11 21.75
C GLY A 175 5.72 -5.03 21.94
N THR A 176 5.00 -5.32 20.86
CA THR A 176 3.87 -6.27 20.91
C THR A 176 4.41 -7.68 20.69
N ALA A 177 4.27 -8.55 21.70
CA ALA A 177 4.72 -9.94 21.61
C ALA A 177 4.10 -10.65 20.39
N PRO A 178 4.83 -11.58 19.73
CA PRO A 178 4.23 -12.47 18.75
C PRO A 178 3.08 -13.24 19.41
N ALA A 179 2.01 -13.53 18.63
CA ALA A 179 0.95 -14.40 19.12
C ALA A 179 1.57 -15.73 19.57
N PRO A 180 1.17 -16.28 20.74
CA PRO A 180 1.62 -17.61 21.12
C PRO A 180 1.23 -18.59 20.03
N GLY A 181 2.22 -19.32 19.51
CA GLY A 181 2.07 -20.35 18.48
C GLY A 181 1.30 -21.57 18.98
#